data_473d4b21b72f57bed1c7413cbf3448ac
#
_entry.id   473d4b21b72f57bed1c7413cbf3448ac
#
_cell.length_a   1.000
_cell.length_b   1.000
_cell.length_c   1.000
_cell.angle_alpha   90.00
_cell.angle_beta   90.00
_cell.angle_gamma   90.00
#
_symmetry.space_group_name_H-M   'P 1'
#
loop_
_entity.id
_entity.type
_entity.pdbx_description
1 polymer ?
#
loop_
_entity_poly.entity_id
_entity_poly.type
_entity_poly.pdbx_seq_one_letter_code
_entity_poly.pdbx_strand_id
1 'polypeptide(L)'
;PQVLRATGDLGDDAELGEDLQEVVEFLKSPKRFTKLGAKIPKGVLLVGPPGTGKTLLARATAGEAGVPFFSINGSEFIQMFVGVGATRVRDLFKTAREASPCIVFIDEIDAVGRERGAGVGGGNDEREQTLNQLLTEMDGFKENKGVIVVGATNRVDILDAALLRPGRFDRQITVGLPDRLGRIGILKVHAKNKPFAEDVSLVQLANRTP
;
A
#
# COMPACT_ATOMS: atom_id res chain seq x y z
N PRO A 1 15.77 0.93 9.10
CA PRO A 1 16.69 1.72 8.30
C PRO A 1 16.34 1.91 6.84
N GLN A 2 15.72 0.93 6.11
CA GLN A 2 15.36 1.14 4.71
C GLN A 2 14.08 1.96 4.56
N VAL A 3 13.07 1.73 5.38
CA VAL A 3 11.85 2.56 5.41
C VAL A 3 12.20 3.98 5.86
N LEU A 4 12.99 4.13 6.94
CA LEU A 4 13.48 5.41 7.41
C LEU A 4 14.34 6.14 6.37
N ARG A 5 15.08 5.44 5.51
CA ARG A 5 15.79 6.05 4.39
C ARG A 5 14.85 6.44 3.26
N ALA A 6 13.85 5.61 2.97
CA ALA A 6 12.85 5.93 1.95
C ALA A 6 11.91 7.07 2.39
N THR A 7 11.59 7.17 3.70
CA THR A 7 10.77 8.25 4.25
C THR A 7 11.59 9.48 4.62
N GLY A 8 12.82 9.33 5.11
CA GLY A 8 13.72 10.46 5.39
C GLY A 8 14.20 11.20 4.15
N ASP A 9 14.16 10.56 2.98
CA ASP A 9 14.40 11.21 1.70
C ASP A 9 13.12 11.88 1.13
N LEU A 10 11.95 11.70 1.79
CA LEU A 10 10.66 12.30 1.39
C LEU A 10 10.30 13.60 2.14
N GLY A 11 11.21 14.13 2.98
CA GLY A 11 11.04 15.41 3.67
C GLY A 11 10.20 15.35 4.95
N ASP A 12 9.41 16.41 5.23
CA ASP A 12 8.68 16.66 6.49
C ASP A 12 7.63 15.60 6.91
N ASP A 13 7.56 14.45 6.22
CA ASP A 13 6.63 13.36 6.53
C ASP A 13 7.13 12.46 7.70
N ALA A 14 7.45 13.07 8.84
CA ALA A 14 7.79 12.34 10.06
C ALA A 14 6.65 11.39 10.47
N GLU A 15 5.41 11.83 10.30
CA GLU A 15 4.20 11.05 10.59
C GLU A 15 4.06 9.81 9.68
N LEU A 16 4.39 9.95 8.40
CA LEU A 16 4.47 8.82 7.45
C LEU A 16 5.48 7.76 7.92
N GLY A 17 6.64 8.21 8.41
CA GLY A 17 7.68 7.34 8.93
C GLY A 17 7.23 6.56 10.17
N GLU A 18 6.57 7.23 11.11
CA GLU A 18 6.08 6.63 12.36
C GLU A 18 5.01 5.57 12.12
N ASP A 19 4.02 5.86 11.27
CA ASP A 19 2.94 4.95 10.93
C ASP A 19 3.43 3.65 10.30
N LEU A 20 4.36 3.75 9.35
CA LEU A 20 4.94 2.57 8.71
C LEU A 20 5.92 1.83 9.61
N GLN A 21 6.59 2.52 10.51
CA GLN A 21 7.47 1.88 11.49
C GLN A 21 6.66 1.04 12.49
N GLU A 22 5.49 1.48 12.91
CA GLU A 22 4.57 0.67 13.73
C GLU A 22 4.17 -0.63 13.01
N VAL A 23 3.88 -0.55 11.70
CA VAL A 23 3.60 -1.72 10.87
C VAL A 23 4.80 -2.68 10.83
N VAL A 24 6.02 -2.16 10.65
CA VAL A 24 7.26 -2.95 10.66
C VAL A 24 7.46 -3.64 12.00
N GLU A 25 7.32 -2.92 13.11
CA GLU A 25 7.48 -3.47 14.45
C GLU A 25 6.46 -4.56 14.76
N PHE A 26 5.21 -4.36 14.36
CA PHE A 26 4.19 -5.38 14.48
C PHE A 26 4.55 -6.64 13.69
N LEU A 27 4.92 -6.51 12.41
CA LEU A 27 5.27 -7.66 11.57
C LEU A 27 6.50 -8.43 12.10
N LYS A 28 7.45 -7.72 12.71
CA LYS A 28 8.61 -8.36 13.39
C LYS A 28 8.23 -9.14 14.65
N SER A 29 7.21 -8.69 15.37
CA SER A 29 6.87 -9.27 16.68
C SER A 29 5.35 -9.28 16.97
N PRO A 30 4.51 -9.97 16.17
CA PRO A 30 3.06 -9.92 16.30
C PRO A 30 2.55 -10.34 17.69
N LYS A 31 3.19 -11.35 18.28
CA LYS A 31 2.82 -11.90 19.59
C LYS A 31 2.98 -10.90 20.75
N ARG A 32 3.93 -9.97 20.63
CA ARG A 32 4.16 -8.92 21.64
C ARG A 32 2.99 -7.95 21.70
N PHE A 33 2.54 -7.51 20.53
CA PHE A 33 1.42 -6.58 20.40
C PHE A 33 0.09 -7.21 20.87
N THR A 34 -0.15 -8.47 20.50
CA THR A 34 -1.35 -9.20 20.94
C THR A 34 -1.41 -9.34 22.46
N LYS A 35 -0.26 -9.61 23.13
CA LYS A 35 -0.20 -9.70 24.59
C LYS A 35 -0.46 -8.37 25.30
N LEU A 36 -0.12 -7.24 24.66
CA LEU A 36 -0.34 -5.90 25.20
C LEU A 36 -1.77 -5.39 24.94
N GLY A 37 -2.62 -6.15 24.24
CA GLY A 37 -3.96 -5.73 23.86
C GLY A 37 -4.00 -4.57 22.86
N ALA A 38 -2.89 -4.30 22.18
CA ALA A 38 -2.82 -3.25 21.17
C ALA A 38 -3.74 -3.58 19.98
N LYS A 39 -4.50 -2.60 19.53
CA LYS A 39 -5.28 -2.71 18.28
C LYS A 39 -4.31 -2.57 17.09
N ILE A 40 -4.10 -3.67 16.40
CA ILE A 40 -3.22 -3.72 15.23
C ILE A 40 -4.04 -3.33 14.01
N PRO A 41 -3.56 -2.40 13.16
CA PRO A 41 -4.21 -2.11 11.91
C PRO A 41 -4.24 -3.37 11.04
N LYS A 42 -5.41 -3.73 10.51
CA LYS A 42 -5.53 -4.85 9.56
C LYS A 42 -5.20 -4.40 8.15
N GLY A 43 -5.45 -3.14 7.86
CA GLY A 43 -5.22 -2.56 6.56
C GLY A 43 -4.73 -1.11 6.64
N VAL A 44 -3.78 -0.80 5.78
CA VAL A 44 -3.22 0.54 5.59
C VAL A 44 -3.51 0.98 4.16
N LEU A 45 -4.04 2.17 3.97
CA LEU A 45 -4.30 2.75 2.66
C LEU A 45 -3.29 3.85 2.37
N LEU A 46 -2.46 3.65 1.35
CA LEU A 46 -1.56 4.67 0.83
C LEU A 46 -2.29 5.52 -0.21
N VAL A 47 -2.45 6.80 0.08
CA VAL A 47 -3.18 7.75 -0.77
C VAL A 47 -2.22 8.80 -1.30
N GLY A 48 -2.29 9.12 -2.58
CA GLY A 48 -1.48 10.21 -3.14
C GLY A 48 -1.39 10.18 -4.66
N PRO A 49 -0.81 11.22 -5.27
CA PRO A 49 -0.68 11.31 -6.72
C PRO A 49 0.07 10.13 -7.33
N PRO A 50 -0.13 9.84 -8.63
CA PRO A 50 0.65 8.82 -9.31
C PRO A 50 2.15 9.17 -9.29
N GLY A 51 3.01 8.15 -9.22
CA GLY A 51 4.47 8.33 -9.24
C GLY A 51 5.11 8.76 -7.92
N THR A 52 4.36 8.92 -6.82
CA THR A 52 4.91 9.28 -5.50
C THR A 52 5.64 8.14 -4.77
N GLY A 53 5.69 6.94 -5.36
CA GLY A 53 6.47 5.83 -4.79
C GLY A 53 5.70 4.93 -3.81
N LYS A 54 4.37 4.96 -3.78
CA LYS A 54 3.52 4.13 -2.89
C LYS A 54 3.89 2.65 -2.92
N THR A 55 4.06 2.08 -4.12
CA THR A 55 4.46 0.67 -4.31
C THR A 55 5.86 0.38 -3.77
N LEU A 56 6.82 1.32 -3.96
CA LEU A 56 8.17 1.19 -3.43
C LEU A 56 8.17 1.25 -1.90
N LEU A 57 7.36 2.13 -1.34
CA LEU A 57 7.21 2.30 0.11
C LEU A 57 6.67 1.02 0.76
N ALA A 58 5.59 0.45 0.22
CA ALA A 58 5.02 -0.81 0.71
C ALA A 58 6.04 -1.97 0.63
N ARG A 59 6.80 -2.05 -0.47
CA ARG A 59 7.86 -3.06 -0.64
C ARG A 59 9.01 -2.85 0.34
N ALA A 60 9.41 -1.60 0.58
CA ALA A 60 10.46 -1.28 1.57
C ALA A 60 10.03 -1.65 2.98
N THR A 61 8.77 -1.41 3.34
CA THR A 61 8.17 -1.83 4.63
C THR A 61 8.26 -3.34 4.84
N ALA A 62 7.90 -4.14 3.83
CA ALA A 62 8.03 -5.60 3.89
C ALA A 62 9.49 -6.05 4.01
N GLY A 63 10.39 -5.43 3.23
CA GLY A 63 11.83 -5.72 3.28
C GLY A 63 12.46 -5.39 4.63
N GLU A 64 12.05 -4.30 5.27
CA GLU A 64 12.53 -3.94 6.59
C GLU A 64 11.97 -4.85 7.69
N ALA A 65 10.72 -5.27 7.55
CA ALA A 65 10.10 -6.25 8.44
C ALA A 65 10.66 -7.67 8.24
N GLY A 66 11.31 -7.95 7.10
CA GLY A 66 11.82 -9.27 6.75
C GLY A 66 10.72 -10.30 6.47
N VAL A 67 9.58 -9.85 5.93
CA VAL A 67 8.40 -10.67 5.67
C VAL A 67 8.11 -10.79 4.17
N PRO A 68 7.40 -11.86 3.74
CA PRO A 68 6.93 -12.00 2.36
C PRO A 68 6.04 -10.83 1.92
N PHE A 69 6.18 -10.46 0.64
CA PHE A 69 5.42 -9.39 -0.01
C PHE A 69 4.66 -9.96 -1.22
N PHE A 70 3.33 -9.98 -1.12
CA PHE A 70 2.45 -10.39 -2.20
C PHE A 70 1.87 -9.12 -2.85
N SER A 71 2.06 -8.95 -4.15
CA SER A 71 1.60 -7.76 -4.87
C SER A 71 0.67 -8.17 -5.99
N ILE A 72 -0.44 -7.45 -6.10
CA ILE A 72 -1.40 -7.59 -7.19
C ILE A 72 -1.91 -6.20 -7.58
N ASN A 73 -2.25 -6.00 -8.85
CA ASN A 73 -2.96 -4.82 -9.29
C ASN A 73 -4.48 -5.03 -9.18
N GLY A 74 -5.22 -4.04 -8.68
CA GLY A 74 -6.67 -4.11 -8.54
C GLY A 74 -7.39 -4.41 -9.86
N SER A 75 -6.85 -3.94 -10.99
CA SER A 75 -7.36 -4.25 -12.32
C SER A 75 -7.29 -5.74 -12.69
N GLU A 76 -6.36 -6.50 -12.12
CA GLU A 76 -6.23 -7.94 -12.36
C GLU A 76 -7.39 -8.76 -11.76
N PHE A 77 -8.13 -8.18 -10.83
CA PHE A 77 -9.33 -8.80 -10.28
C PHE A 77 -10.56 -8.62 -11.19
N ILE A 78 -10.53 -7.64 -12.11
CA ILE A 78 -11.64 -7.35 -13.02
C ILE A 78 -11.37 -8.03 -14.35
N GLN A 79 -11.97 -9.18 -14.56
CA GLN A 79 -11.84 -9.93 -15.81
C GLN A 79 -13.22 -10.16 -16.44
N MET A 80 -13.24 -10.49 -17.75
CA MET A 80 -14.49 -10.66 -18.52
C MET A 80 -15.37 -11.83 -18.05
N PHE A 81 -14.92 -12.69 -17.14
CA PHE A 81 -15.69 -13.85 -16.67
C PHE A 81 -16.11 -13.67 -15.22
N VAL A 82 -17.41 -13.74 -14.98
CA VAL A 82 -18.02 -13.61 -13.65
C VAL A 82 -17.43 -14.61 -12.64
N GLY A 83 -17.05 -14.10 -11.47
CA GLY A 83 -16.56 -14.91 -10.35
C GLY A 83 -15.05 -15.21 -10.35
N VAL A 84 -14.31 -14.88 -11.40
CA VAL A 84 -12.85 -15.09 -11.45
C VAL A 84 -12.13 -14.15 -10.47
N GLY A 85 -12.56 -12.89 -10.41
CA GLY A 85 -11.99 -11.90 -9.49
C GLY A 85 -12.14 -12.30 -8.02
N ALA A 86 -13.32 -12.72 -7.60
CA ALA A 86 -13.58 -13.19 -6.23
C ALA A 86 -12.74 -14.43 -5.86
N THR A 87 -12.55 -15.36 -6.81
CA THR A 87 -11.70 -16.53 -6.60
C THR A 87 -10.24 -16.14 -6.42
N ARG A 88 -9.71 -15.23 -7.24
CA ARG A 88 -8.34 -14.72 -7.10
C ARG A 88 -8.10 -14.02 -5.77
N VAL A 89 -9.06 -13.22 -5.30
CA VAL A 89 -8.99 -12.61 -3.97
C VAL A 89 -8.88 -13.71 -2.91
N ARG A 90 -9.72 -14.73 -2.95
CA ARG A 90 -9.69 -15.83 -1.99
C ARG A 90 -8.35 -16.58 -1.99
N ASP A 91 -7.82 -16.89 -3.16
CA ASP A 91 -6.56 -17.60 -3.32
C ASP A 91 -5.38 -16.79 -2.81
N LEU A 92 -5.33 -15.46 -3.13
CA LEU A 92 -4.34 -14.55 -2.61
C LEU A 92 -4.33 -14.53 -1.08
N PHE A 93 -5.50 -14.36 -0.46
CA PHE A 93 -5.61 -14.31 0.99
C PHE A 93 -5.34 -15.65 1.66
N LYS A 94 -5.67 -16.77 1.01
CA LYS A 94 -5.28 -18.11 1.46
C LYS A 94 -3.76 -18.24 1.50
N THR A 95 -3.08 -17.91 0.41
CA THR A 95 -1.61 -17.92 0.33
C THR A 95 -0.97 -17.02 1.37
N ALA A 96 -1.53 -15.81 1.57
CA ALA A 96 -1.05 -14.88 2.58
C ALA A 96 -1.17 -15.42 4.01
N ARG A 97 -2.29 -16.10 4.32
CA ARG A 97 -2.47 -16.75 5.63
C ARG A 97 -1.47 -17.87 5.89
N GLU A 98 -1.13 -18.63 4.86
CA GLU A 98 -0.14 -19.72 4.94
C GLU A 98 1.29 -19.17 5.12
N ALA A 99 1.59 -18.01 4.55
CA ALA A 99 2.88 -17.35 4.61
C ALA A 99 3.03 -16.30 5.73
N SER A 100 2.06 -16.24 6.66
CA SER A 100 2.06 -15.25 7.74
C SER A 100 3.28 -15.40 8.69
N PRO A 101 3.93 -14.27 9.13
CA PRO A 101 3.57 -12.88 8.87
C PRO A 101 3.95 -12.41 7.46
N CYS A 102 3.09 -11.57 6.83
CA CYS A 102 3.32 -11.07 5.48
C CYS A 102 2.58 -9.75 5.19
N ILE A 103 2.94 -9.10 4.10
CA ILE A 103 2.19 -7.97 3.52
C ILE A 103 1.50 -8.42 2.23
N VAL A 104 0.20 -8.11 2.12
CA VAL A 104 -0.57 -8.19 0.88
C VAL A 104 -0.74 -6.77 0.35
N PHE A 105 -0.16 -6.48 -0.80
CA PHE A 105 -0.24 -5.17 -1.44
C PHE A 105 -1.20 -5.21 -2.62
N ILE A 106 -2.17 -4.30 -2.62
CA ILE A 106 -3.15 -4.14 -3.70
C ILE A 106 -2.95 -2.75 -4.29
N ASP A 107 -2.31 -2.69 -5.45
CA ASP A 107 -2.15 -1.43 -6.18
C ASP A 107 -3.43 -1.07 -6.92
N GLU A 108 -3.68 0.21 -7.14
CA GLU A 108 -4.88 0.71 -7.82
C GLU A 108 -6.18 0.09 -7.27
N ILE A 109 -6.31 0.09 -5.95
CA ILE A 109 -7.46 -0.56 -5.28
C ILE A 109 -8.81 0.04 -5.72
N ASP A 110 -8.82 1.27 -6.21
CA ASP A 110 -9.98 1.95 -6.77
C ASP A 110 -10.54 1.25 -8.02
N ALA A 111 -9.76 0.41 -8.70
CA ALA A 111 -10.28 -0.42 -9.79
C ALA A 111 -11.39 -1.38 -9.30
N VAL A 112 -11.22 -1.95 -8.09
CA VAL A 112 -12.19 -2.87 -7.46
C VAL A 112 -13.10 -2.14 -6.49
N GLY A 113 -12.53 -1.21 -5.72
CA GLY A 113 -13.15 -0.57 -4.56
C GLY A 113 -13.98 0.66 -4.87
N ARG A 114 -14.36 0.92 -6.11
CA ARG A 114 -15.16 2.08 -6.48
C ARG A 114 -16.58 2.00 -5.93
N GLU A 115 -17.12 3.15 -5.50
CA GLU A 115 -18.47 3.31 -4.97
C GLU A 115 -19.55 2.78 -5.93
N ARG A 116 -20.60 2.18 -5.37
CA ARG A 116 -21.72 1.59 -6.08
C ARG A 116 -22.59 2.68 -6.70
N GLY A 117 -23.03 2.52 -7.93
CA GLY A 117 -24.14 3.28 -8.47
C GLY A 117 -23.92 4.13 -9.71
N ALA A 118 -22.80 4.09 -10.39
CA ALA A 118 -22.53 4.96 -11.54
C ALA A 118 -22.45 4.24 -12.90
N GLY A 119 -23.15 3.12 -13.11
CA GLY A 119 -23.13 2.47 -14.44
C GLY A 119 -24.17 1.38 -14.62
N VAL A 120 -24.93 1.49 -15.70
CA VAL A 120 -25.83 0.45 -16.20
C VAL A 120 -25.02 -0.48 -17.10
N GLY A 121 -24.61 -1.67 -16.59
CA GLY A 121 -23.90 -2.67 -17.43
C GLY A 121 -23.33 -3.84 -16.62
N GLY A 122 -23.25 -5.03 -17.22
CA GLY A 122 -22.86 -6.30 -16.58
C GLY A 122 -21.43 -6.38 -15.99
N GLY A 123 -20.59 -5.38 -16.18
CA GLY A 123 -19.27 -5.29 -15.52
C GLY A 123 -19.32 -4.81 -14.07
N ASN A 124 -20.47 -4.32 -13.60
CA ASN A 124 -20.64 -3.88 -12.21
C ASN A 124 -20.81 -5.06 -11.25
N ASP A 125 -21.47 -6.12 -11.68
CA ASP A 125 -21.77 -7.29 -10.83
C ASP A 125 -20.48 -8.02 -10.44
N GLU A 126 -19.54 -8.19 -11.37
CA GLU A 126 -18.25 -8.83 -11.09
C GLU A 126 -17.39 -8.00 -10.14
N ARG A 127 -17.33 -6.69 -10.36
CA ARG A 127 -16.61 -5.78 -9.47
C ARG A 127 -17.21 -5.82 -8.06
N GLU A 128 -18.52 -5.79 -7.95
CA GLU A 128 -19.21 -5.83 -6.66
C GLU A 128 -18.99 -7.17 -5.93
N GLN A 129 -19.04 -8.29 -6.65
CA GLN A 129 -18.72 -9.61 -6.08
C GLN A 129 -17.26 -9.66 -5.60
N THR A 130 -16.33 -9.13 -6.37
CA THR A 130 -14.92 -9.08 -6.02
C THR A 130 -14.68 -8.19 -4.81
N LEU A 131 -15.30 -7.01 -4.75
CA LEU A 131 -15.24 -6.12 -3.60
C LEU A 131 -15.82 -6.81 -2.35
N ASN A 132 -16.97 -7.43 -2.45
CA ASN A 132 -17.60 -8.13 -1.33
C ASN A 132 -16.72 -9.28 -0.82
N GLN A 133 -16.05 -10.01 -1.73
CA GLN A 133 -15.08 -11.04 -1.35
C GLN A 133 -13.88 -10.43 -0.62
N LEU A 134 -13.32 -9.31 -1.12
CA LEU A 134 -12.21 -8.61 -0.48
C LEU A 134 -12.58 -8.18 0.96
N LEU A 135 -13.76 -7.57 1.11
CA LEU A 135 -14.27 -7.17 2.42
C LEU A 135 -14.43 -8.37 3.37
N THR A 136 -14.96 -9.49 2.85
CA THR A 136 -15.12 -10.74 3.61
C THR A 136 -13.78 -11.31 4.06
N GLU A 137 -12.77 -11.31 3.19
CA GLU A 137 -11.43 -11.80 3.53
C GLU A 137 -10.76 -10.90 4.59
N MET A 138 -10.91 -9.57 4.49
CA MET A 138 -10.38 -8.63 5.49
C MET A 138 -11.09 -8.77 6.85
N ASP A 139 -12.40 -8.97 6.85
CA ASP A 139 -13.17 -9.21 8.09
C ASP A 139 -12.84 -10.56 8.71
N GLY A 140 -12.48 -11.53 7.89
CA GLY A 140 -12.11 -12.90 8.31
C GLY A 140 -10.83 -13.00 9.16
N PHE A 141 -10.04 -11.93 9.27
CA PHE A 141 -8.89 -11.85 10.19
C PHE A 141 -9.31 -11.60 11.65
N LYS A 142 -10.16 -12.50 12.21
CA LYS A 142 -10.61 -12.38 13.62
C LYS A 142 -9.43 -12.45 14.61
N GLU A 143 -8.43 -13.27 14.32
CA GLU A 143 -7.13 -13.27 14.99
C GLU A 143 -6.08 -12.90 13.96
N ASN A 144 -5.63 -11.64 13.98
CA ASN A 144 -4.61 -11.20 13.03
C ASN A 144 -3.29 -11.92 13.31
N LYS A 145 -3.02 -12.96 12.54
CA LYS A 145 -1.81 -13.78 12.63
C LYS A 145 -0.59 -13.11 11.98
N GLY A 146 -0.64 -11.78 11.76
CA GLY A 146 0.47 -11.04 11.15
C GLY A 146 0.30 -10.80 9.64
N VAL A 147 -0.92 -10.86 9.10
CA VAL A 147 -1.19 -10.42 7.73
C VAL A 147 -1.64 -8.97 7.76
N ILE A 148 -0.94 -8.08 7.05
CA ILE A 148 -1.34 -6.69 6.84
C ILE A 148 -1.65 -6.48 5.38
N VAL A 149 -2.82 -5.90 5.10
CA VAL A 149 -3.24 -5.51 3.76
C VAL A 149 -2.86 -4.05 3.54
N VAL A 150 -2.07 -3.77 2.52
CA VAL A 150 -1.71 -2.40 2.12
C VAL A 150 -2.38 -2.12 0.79
N GLY A 151 -3.32 -1.20 0.76
CA GLY A 151 -3.92 -0.69 -0.47
C GLY A 151 -3.21 0.57 -0.95
N ALA A 152 -3.16 0.80 -2.26
CA ALA A 152 -2.71 2.06 -2.83
C ALA A 152 -3.75 2.60 -3.81
N THR A 153 -4.00 3.91 -3.73
CA THR A 153 -4.90 4.61 -4.65
C THR A 153 -4.43 6.03 -4.92
N ASN A 154 -4.75 6.53 -6.08
CA ASN A 154 -4.60 7.94 -6.44
C ASN A 154 -5.90 8.72 -6.17
N ARG A 155 -7.00 8.01 -5.89
CA ARG A 155 -8.35 8.57 -5.82
C ARG A 155 -9.16 7.97 -4.67
N VAL A 156 -8.91 8.48 -3.46
CA VAL A 156 -9.65 8.06 -2.27
C VAL A 156 -11.13 8.50 -2.34
N ASP A 157 -11.41 9.56 -3.07
CA ASP A 157 -12.74 10.18 -3.25
C ASP A 157 -13.77 9.25 -3.88
N ILE A 158 -13.33 8.25 -4.64
CA ILE A 158 -14.21 7.30 -5.35
C ILE A 158 -14.32 5.94 -4.67
N LEU A 159 -13.59 5.72 -3.56
CA LEU A 159 -13.63 4.44 -2.86
C LEU A 159 -14.93 4.24 -2.09
N ASP A 160 -15.45 3.01 -2.14
CA ASP A 160 -16.59 2.61 -1.32
C ASP A 160 -16.27 2.77 0.17
N ALA A 161 -17.13 3.47 0.88
CA ALA A 161 -17.00 3.75 2.31
C ALA A 161 -16.85 2.47 3.16
N ALA A 162 -17.31 1.31 2.65
CA ALA A 162 -17.14 0.03 3.33
C ALA A 162 -15.68 -0.39 3.45
N LEU A 163 -14.79 0.02 2.53
CA LEU A 163 -13.35 -0.24 2.61
C LEU A 163 -12.68 0.54 3.74
N LEU A 164 -13.18 1.73 4.05
CA LEU A 164 -12.61 2.66 5.02
C LEU A 164 -13.13 2.44 6.46
N ARG A 165 -13.95 1.40 6.68
CA ARG A 165 -14.48 1.10 8.01
C ARG A 165 -13.41 0.50 8.92
N PRO A 166 -13.53 0.72 10.27
CA PRO A 166 -12.65 0.10 11.24
C PRO A 166 -12.54 -1.42 11.05
N GLY A 167 -11.30 -1.93 11.11
CA GLY A 167 -10.99 -3.33 10.88
C GLY A 167 -10.73 -3.71 9.42
N ARG A 168 -10.73 -2.72 8.51
CA ARG A 168 -10.36 -2.83 7.09
C ARG A 168 -9.21 -1.87 6.82
N PHE A 169 -9.35 -0.90 5.91
CA PHE A 169 -8.36 0.18 5.75
C PHE A 169 -8.64 1.30 6.76
N ASP A 170 -8.37 1.01 8.00
CA ASP A 170 -8.62 1.90 9.12
C ASP A 170 -7.52 2.94 9.34
N ARG A 171 -6.38 2.78 8.69
CA ARG A 171 -5.30 3.74 8.66
C ARG A 171 -5.07 4.24 7.23
N GLN A 172 -5.13 5.55 7.06
CA GLN A 172 -4.84 6.20 5.78
C GLN A 172 -3.57 7.01 5.91
N ILE A 173 -2.64 6.77 4.99
CA ILE A 173 -1.34 7.43 4.97
C ILE A 173 -1.24 8.19 3.65
N THR A 174 -1.08 9.51 3.73
CA THR A 174 -0.93 10.35 2.54
C THR A 174 0.53 10.35 2.11
N VAL A 175 0.77 9.96 0.86
CA VAL A 175 2.10 9.99 0.23
C VAL A 175 2.12 11.17 -0.74
N GLY A 176 2.66 12.29 -0.30
CA GLY A 176 2.74 13.54 -1.05
C GLY A 176 3.79 13.51 -2.16
N LEU A 177 3.90 14.62 -2.89
CA LEU A 177 5.03 14.86 -3.78
C LEU A 177 6.29 15.14 -2.94
N PRO A 178 7.47 14.66 -3.38
CA PRO A 178 8.70 14.85 -2.62
C PRO A 178 9.05 16.34 -2.51
N ASP A 179 9.44 16.76 -1.33
CA ASP A 179 10.01 18.08 -1.10
C ASP A 179 11.38 18.24 -1.80
N ARG A 180 12.05 19.37 -1.58
CA ARG A 180 13.36 19.62 -2.18
C ARG A 180 14.40 18.59 -1.77
N LEU A 181 14.43 18.18 -0.49
CA LEU A 181 15.41 17.23 0.02
C LEU A 181 15.12 15.82 -0.52
N GLY A 182 13.87 15.43 -0.55
CA GLY A 182 13.43 14.17 -1.17
C GLY A 182 13.80 14.11 -2.65
N ARG A 183 13.61 15.20 -3.42
CA ARG A 183 14.04 15.25 -4.82
C ARG A 183 15.53 15.09 -5.00
N ILE A 184 16.34 15.72 -4.12
CA ILE A 184 17.80 15.52 -4.12
C ILE A 184 18.14 14.04 -3.85
N GLY A 185 17.48 13.40 -2.89
CA GLY A 185 17.65 11.99 -2.59
C GLY A 185 17.33 11.09 -3.79
N ILE A 186 16.16 11.30 -4.41
CA ILE A 186 15.72 10.59 -5.61
C ILE A 186 16.73 10.77 -6.75
N LEU A 187 17.16 12.01 -7.02
CA LEU A 187 18.15 12.30 -8.05
C LEU A 187 19.47 11.58 -7.77
N LYS A 188 19.95 11.55 -6.53
CA LYS A 188 21.17 10.82 -6.13
C LYS A 188 21.06 9.33 -6.41
N VAL A 189 19.91 8.72 -6.10
CA VAL A 189 19.68 7.29 -6.35
C VAL A 189 19.72 6.99 -7.85
N HIS A 190 19.05 7.79 -8.68
CA HIS A 190 19.01 7.62 -10.12
C HIS A 190 20.31 8.02 -10.83
N ALA A 191 21.10 8.90 -10.23
CA ALA A 191 22.41 9.32 -10.71
C ALA A 191 23.51 8.27 -10.46
N LYS A 192 23.29 7.34 -9.56
CA LYS A 192 24.26 6.30 -9.22
C LYS A 192 24.69 5.52 -10.46
N ASN A 193 26.00 5.42 -10.68
CA ASN A 193 26.62 4.75 -11.82
C ASN A 193 26.33 5.38 -13.19
N LYS A 194 25.96 6.67 -13.25
CA LYS A 194 25.83 7.41 -14.51
C LYS A 194 26.95 8.45 -14.63
N PRO A 195 27.55 8.59 -15.80
CA PRO A 195 28.52 9.67 -16.04
C PRO A 195 27.79 11.01 -16.11
N PHE A 196 28.27 11.98 -15.38
CA PHE A 196 27.82 13.37 -15.41
C PHE A 196 28.96 14.30 -15.85
N ALA A 197 28.65 15.36 -16.51
CA ALA A 197 29.59 16.45 -16.75
C ALA A 197 29.90 17.17 -15.43
N GLU A 198 31.08 17.79 -15.33
CA GLU A 198 31.58 18.41 -14.10
C GLU A 198 30.70 19.57 -13.59
N ASP A 199 29.96 20.22 -14.47
CA ASP A 199 29.06 21.34 -14.17
C ASP A 199 27.65 20.91 -13.70
N VAL A 200 27.33 19.61 -13.67
CA VAL A 200 26.02 19.11 -13.26
C VAL A 200 25.87 19.09 -11.75
N SER A 201 24.99 19.92 -11.23
CA SER A 201 24.62 19.95 -9.81
C SER A 201 23.23 19.36 -9.57
N LEU A 202 23.15 18.22 -8.86
CA LEU A 202 21.87 17.59 -8.50
C LEU A 202 21.02 18.50 -7.59
N VAL A 203 21.66 19.34 -6.79
CA VAL A 203 20.97 20.35 -5.95
C VAL A 203 20.28 21.40 -6.80
N GLN A 204 20.97 21.89 -7.85
CA GLN A 204 20.37 22.87 -8.78
C GLN A 204 19.24 22.23 -9.58
N LEU A 205 19.39 20.97 -10.00
CA LEU A 205 18.33 20.23 -10.68
C LEU A 205 17.10 20.09 -9.78
N ALA A 206 17.26 19.70 -8.52
CA ALA A 206 16.15 19.61 -7.57
C ALA A 206 15.44 20.95 -7.31
N ASN A 207 16.16 22.09 -7.41
CA ASN A 207 15.54 23.41 -7.29
C ASN A 207 14.68 23.79 -8.52
N ARG A 208 14.95 23.21 -9.68
CA ARG A 208 14.29 23.52 -10.96
C ARG A 208 13.20 22.49 -11.34
N THR A 209 13.04 21.42 -10.56
CA THR A 209 12.02 20.40 -10.74
C THR A 209 11.01 20.49 -9.60
N PRO A 210 9.95 21.31 -9.74
CA PRO A 210 8.92 21.49 -8.70
C PRO A 210 8.09 20.22 -8.52
#